data_32dc15065fcafef3883699b1fe857a13
#
_entry.id   32dc15065fcafef3883699b1fe857a13
#
_cell.length_a   1.000
_cell.length_b   1.000
_cell.length_c   1.000
_cell.angle_alpha   90.00
_cell.angle_beta   90.00
_cell.angle_gamma   90.00
#
_symmetry.space_group_name_H-M   'P 1'
#
loop_
_entity.id
_entity.type
_entity.pdbx_description
1 polymer ?
#
loop_
_entity_poly.entity_id
_entity_poly.type
_entity_poly.pdbx_seq_one_letter_code
_entity_poly.pdbx_strand_id
1 'polypeptide(L)'
;MTKLSLIALLSVAAVSPVAAQRYNGQVSFTPAQVKAASDSVRLNLGVVLDGVQLNNRTLVTLTPRLVSQDGAQTYTFPALSFGGRNRGIMWERKNMPGTPRPVLFRTGDKRTLPLSLAAPNVAWVKKARFVVDEKVQGCSGCEEGSMRYNLLDRLVKEEYRPKFTTAYVMPKPEPVKTRSDCFVARFNFKVNRYELLPNLGNNRNEFARVDSVAQAILRNSDVQVKNVTIDGYASPEGTDEANLKLSQNRAQAFVDYLRRTYGLSTRIFAVHGHGSDWEGLLKSAARDQQVPNLSGVLAILNQSGSNEVRKAALRKLDAGVPYAYLLENHYPPLRRTEYQFTYTVRAFNLQEAIERIHTNPGLLSLNEMYLVAEHFPAGSVERMNALETAQRIYPNAPESRFNTLANRLAVGQLGNEESFLRSYTDGAEKWNNLGVYYGLKKDYVRAKECFELAGNHPAAVQNLAELAKVEAEE
;
A
#
# COMPACT_ATOMS: atom_id res chain seq x y z
N MET A 1 29.49 -39.20 34.78
CA MET A 1 30.09 -38.25 35.70
C MET A 1 30.60 -37.12 34.81
N THR A 2 30.18 -35.96 34.79
CA THR A 2 29.70 -34.93 35.64
C THR A 2 28.86 -33.97 34.80
N LYS A 3 27.62 -33.71 35.21
CA LYS A 3 26.74 -32.73 34.61
C LYS A 3 27.25 -31.33 35.01
N LEU A 4 27.62 -30.48 34.04
CA LEU A 4 27.74 -29.04 34.26
C LEU A 4 26.39 -28.40 33.87
N SER A 5 25.66 -27.99 34.88
CA SER A 5 24.49 -27.13 34.74
C SER A 5 24.98 -25.71 34.50
N LEU A 6 24.73 -25.19 33.31
CA LEU A 6 24.93 -23.78 32.99
C LEU A 6 23.71 -23.02 33.55
N ILE A 7 23.90 -22.35 34.68
CA ILE A 7 22.93 -21.41 35.23
C ILE A 7 23.07 -20.12 34.39
N ALA A 8 22.07 -19.87 33.52
CA ALA A 8 21.91 -18.59 32.87
C ALA A 8 21.50 -17.59 33.96
N LEU A 9 22.44 -16.68 34.35
CA LEU A 9 22.12 -15.50 35.08
C LEU A 9 21.31 -14.57 34.13
N LEU A 10 19.98 -14.58 34.32
CA LEU A 10 19.17 -13.46 33.90
C LEU A 10 19.65 -12.25 34.74
N SER A 11 20.40 -11.36 34.11
CA SER A 11 20.57 -10.01 34.62
C SER A 11 19.25 -9.29 34.38
N VAL A 12 18.34 -9.43 35.37
CA VAL A 12 17.30 -8.44 35.58
C VAL A 12 18.05 -7.13 35.79
N ALA A 13 18.04 -6.26 34.76
CA ALA A 13 18.37 -4.86 34.94
C ALA A 13 17.35 -4.35 35.95
N ALA A 14 17.70 -4.44 37.22
CA ALA A 14 17.00 -3.72 38.26
C ALA A 14 17.03 -2.25 37.80
N VAL A 15 15.87 -1.76 37.35
CA VAL A 15 15.58 -0.34 37.37
C VAL A 15 15.77 0.01 38.83
N SER A 16 16.97 0.48 39.17
CA SER A 16 17.26 0.96 40.48
C SER A 16 16.19 2.01 40.77
N PRO A 17 15.33 1.84 41.80
CA PRO A 17 14.51 2.97 42.22
C PRO A 17 15.53 4.08 42.36
N VAL A 18 15.28 5.23 41.73
CA VAL A 18 16.09 6.41 41.92
C VAL A 18 16.18 6.55 43.44
N ALA A 19 17.30 6.09 43.99
CA ALA A 19 17.49 6.07 45.42
C ALA A 19 17.33 7.52 45.80
N ALA A 20 16.26 7.81 46.46
CA ALA A 20 15.91 9.18 46.87
C ALA A 20 17.17 9.75 47.50
N GLN A 21 17.83 10.63 46.77
CA GLN A 21 18.92 11.37 47.33
C GLN A 21 18.35 12.16 48.48
N ARG A 22 18.59 11.71 49.71
CA ARG A 22 18.17 12.41 50.90
C ARG A 22 19.06 13.62 51.08
N TYR A 23 18.50 14.80 50.94
CA TYR A 23 19.23 15.99 51.38
C TYR A 23 19.33 15.96 52.90
N ASN A 24 20.54 15.98 53.41
CA ASN A 24 20.78 15.59 54.79
C ASN A 24 20.04 14.31 55.18
N GLY A 25 19.77 13.44 54.19
CA GLY A 25 19.05 12.20 54.38
C GLY A 25 17.54 12.35 54.64
N GLN A 26 16.86 13.42 54.22
CA GLN A 26 15.53 13.76 54.78
C GLN A 26 14.35 13.71 53.79
N VAL A 27 14.45 14.19 52.53
CA VAL A 27 13.34 14.22 51.58
C VAL A 27 13.48 13.12 50.49
N SER A 28 12.42 12.41 50.20
CA SER A 28 12.38 11.45 49.10
C SER A 28 11.12 11.60 48.26
N PHE A 29 11.10 10.99 47.06
CA PHE A 29 9.99 11.11 46.15
C PHE A 29 9.49 9.72 45.72
N THR A 30 8.18 9.58 45.52
CA THR A 30 7.66 8.40 44.84
C THR A 30 7.97 8.46 43.36
N PRO A 31 7.98 7.33 42.62
CA PRO A 31 8.13 7.35 41.16
C PRO A 31 7.14 8.30 40.49
N ALA A 32 7.62 9.14 39.59
CA ALA A 32 6.80 10.11 38.89
C ALA A 32 5.96 9.39 37.80
N GLN A 33 4.66 9.61 37.82
CA GLN A 33 3.75 9.15 36.76
C GLN A 33 3.53 10.30 35.77
N VAL A 34 3.87 10.07 34.49
CA VAL A 34 3.73 11.05 33.42
C VAL A 34 2.60 10.64 32.48
N LYS A 35 1.67 11.54 32.19
CA LYS A 35 0.61 11.38 31.20
C LYS A 35 0.62 12.55 30.24
N ALA A 36 0.88 12.28 28.95
CA ALA A 36 0.79 13.27 27.89
C ALA A 36 -0.62 13.27 27.27
N ALA A 37 -1.24 14.44 27.16
CA ALA A 37 -2.47 14.70 26.42
C ALA A 37 -2.17 15.66 25.26
N SER A 38 -3.16 15.97 24.44
CA SER A 38 -2.97 16.83 23.25
C SER A 38 -2.42 18.22 23.61
N ASP A 39 -2.89 18.81 24.71
CA ASP A 39 -2.63 20.19 25.13
C ASP A 39 -1.67 20.28 26.32
N SER A 40 -1.54 19.23 27.13
CA SER A 40 -0.81 19.26 28.40
C SER A 40 -0.07 17.96 28.68
N VAL A 41 1.01 18.09 29.45
CA VAL A 41 1.71 16.97 30.08
C VAL A 41 1.52 17.08 31.60
N ARG A 42 0.95 16.02 32.19
CA ARG A 42 0.69 15.95 33.63
C ARG A 42 1.67 15.02 34.31
N LEU A 43 2.19 15.48 35.45
CA LEU A 43 3.08 14.71 36.31
C LEU A 43 2.43 14.56 37.67
N ASN A 44 2.39 13.34 38.19
CA ASN A 44 1.91 13.04 39.54
C ASN A 44 2.99 12.26 40.28
N LEU A 45 3.36 12.73 41.45
CA LEU A 45 4.29 12.08 42.35
C LEU A 45 3.99 12.47 43.80
N GLY A 46 4.59 11.77 44.75
CA GLY A 46 4.49 12.07 46.16
C GLY A 46 5.83 12.57 46.73
N VAL A 47 5.79 13.59 47.53
CA VAL A 47 6.91 14.01 48.37
C VAL A 47 6.82 13.26 49.69
N VAL A 48 7.72 12.34 49.96
CA VAL A 48 7.74 11.50 51.14
C VAL A 48 8.54 12.17 52.24
N LEU A 49 7.91 12.45 53.35
CA LEU A 49 8.50 13.14 54.49
C LEU A 49 8.85 12.18 55.63
N ASP A 50 8.77 10.88 55.41
CA ASP A 50 9.13 9.85 56.42
C ASP A 50 10.61 9.97 56.77
N GLY A 51 10.89 10.17 58.04
CA GLY A 51 12.25 10.37 58.54
C GLY A 51 12.76 11.79 58.45
N VAL A 52 12.00 12.74 57.90
CA VAL A 52 12.35 14.16 57.90
C VAL A 52 12.39 14.70 59.33
N GLN A 53 13.52 15.38 59.65
CA GLN A 53 13.72 16.00 60.93
C GLN A 53 13.88 17.54 60.74
N LEU A 54 12.91 18.30 61.14
CA LEU A 54 12.93 19.75 61.06
C LEU A 54 12.76 20.35 62.44
N ASN A 55 13.57 21.36 62.74
CA ASN A 55 13.30 22.15 63.90
C ASN A 55 12.10 23.12 63.67
N ASN A 56 11.49 23.64 64.75
CA ASN A 56 10.31 24.49 64.65
C ASN A 56 10.50 25.79 63.86
N ARG A 57 11.74 26.15 63.53
CA ARG A 57 12.13 27.39 62.83
C ARG A 57 12.60 27.19 61.40
N THR A 58 12.68 25.95 60.92
CA THR A 58 13.12 25.62 59.59
C THR A 58 11.94 25.58 58.59
N LEU A 59 12.14 26.13 57.39
CA LEU A 59 11.24 26.10 56.28
C LEU A 59 11.95 25.41 55.10
N VAL A 60 11.35 24.38 54.52
CA VAL A 60 11.79 23.75 53.29
C VAL A 60 10.84 24.15 52.17
N THR A 61 11.39 24.61 51.06
CA THR A 61 10.68 24.94 49.85
C THR A 61 11.17 24.06 48.70
N LEU A 62 10.27 23.32 48.09
CA LEU A 62 10.55 22.50 46.92
C LEU A 62 9.98 23.20 45.68
N THR A 63 10.79 23.48 44.71
CA THR A 63 10.43 24.13 43.45
C THR A 63 10.62 23.17 42.30
N PRO A 64 9.54 22.53 41.78
CA PRO A 64 9.65 21.63 40.65
C PRO A 64 9.87 22.43 39.36
N ARG A 65 10.71 21.90 38.47
CA ARG A 65 11.03 22.53 37.18
C ARG A 65 11.18 21.49 36.08
N LEU A 66 10.81 21.88 34.86
CA LEU A 66 11.22 21.23 33.64
C LEU A 66 12.36 22.05 33.04
N VAL A 67 13.47 21.39 32.71
CA VAL A 67 14.65 22.03 32.13
C VAL A 67 14.96 21.35 30.81
N SER A 68 15.10 22.12 29.73
CA SER A 68 15.50 21.58 28.42
C SER A 68 16.87 20.89 28.51
N GLN A 69 17.17 19.99 27.58
CA GLN A 69 18.43 19.22 27.57
C GLN A 69 19.67 20.11 27.50
N ASP A 70 19.57 21.21 26.77
CA ASP A 70 20.61 22.25 26.62
C ASP A 70 20.59 23.27 27.77
N GLY A 71 19.61 23.23 28.69
CA GLY A 71 19.46 24.17 29.80
C GLY A 71 18.89 25.53 29.39
N ALA A 72 18.65 25.82 28.13
CA ALA A 72 18.23 27.14 27.64
C ALA A 72 16.77 27.51 28.00
N GLN A 73 15.90 26.53 28.20
CA GLN A 73 14.49 26.73 28.52
C GLN A 73 14.16 26.08 29.87
N THR A 74 13.35 26.78 30.67
CA THR A 74 12.89 26.27 31.96
C THR A 74 11.42 26.61 32.17
N TYR A 75 10.64 25.63 32.58
CA TYR A 75 9.27 25.82 33.03
C TYR A 75 9.22 25.54 34.53
N THR A 76 8.86 26.56 35.33
CA THR A 76 8.82 26.46 36.78
C THR A 76 7.38 26.30 37.26
N PHE A 77 7.14 25.24 38.01
CA PHE A 77 5.83 24.99 38.64
C PHE A 77 5.67 25.74 39.99
N PRO A 78 4.45 25.85 40.51
CA PRO A 78 4.24 26.34 41.84
C PRO A 78 5.04 25.55 42.86
N ALA A 79 5.70 26.27 43.75
CA ALA A 79 6.52 25.66 44.80
C ALA A 79 5.63 25.07 45.92
N LEU A 80 6.10 23.99 46.54
CA LEU A 80 5.53 23.37 47.71
C LEU A 80 6.43 23.70 48.91
N SER A 81 5.84 24.23 50.01
CA SER A 81 6.59 24.49 51.24
C SER A 81 6.06 23.69 52.40
N PHE A 82 6.97 23.22 53.28
CA PHE A 82 6.62 22.64 54.55
C PHE A 82 7.59 23.09 55.64
N GLY A 83 7.14 23.15 56.88
CA GLY A 83 7.97 23.68 57.93
C GLY A 83 7.38 23.47 59.33
N GLY A 84 8.20 23.73 60.36
CA GLY A 84 7.79 23.64 61.73
C GLY A 84 6.74 24.72 62.13
N ARG A 85 6.12 24.53 63.29
CA ARG A 85 4.99 25.36 63.77
C ARG A 85 5.28 26.86 63.77
N ASN A 86 6.50 27.27 64.16
CA ASN A 86 6.86 28.70 64.23
C ASN A 86 6.96 29.34 62.85
N ARG A 87 7.27 28.57 61.82
CA ARG A 87 7.28 29.07 60.42
C ARG A 87 5.87 29.27 59.86
N GLY A 88 4.96 28.37 60.20
CA GLY A 88 3.53 28.58 59.86
C GLY A 88 2.95 29.85 60.50
N ILE A 89 3.22 30.07 61.78
CA ILE A 89 2.75 31.29 62.51
C ILE A 89 3.42 32.55 61.89
N MET A 90 4.70 32.51 61.59
CA MET A 90 5.42 33.63 60.97
C MET A 90 4.83 33.96 59.59
N TRP A 91 4.52 32.93 58.77
CA TRP A 91 3.91 33.12 57.46
C TRP A 91 2.55 33.83 57.58
N GLU A 92 1.72 33.40 58.49
CA GLU A 92 0.41 34.01 58.76
C GLU A 92 0.50 35.47 59.26
N ARG A 93 1.47 35.77 60.12
CA ARG A 93 1.64 37.13 60.71
C ARG A 93 2.34 38.12 59.75
N LYS A 94 3.26 37.66 58.90
CA LYS A 94 4.06 38.54 58.06
C LYS A 94 3.61 38.61 56.61
N ASN A 95 2.53 37.86 56.23
CA ASN A 95 2.00 37.80 54.89
C ASN A 95 3.14 37.77 53.82
N MET A 96 4.03 36.79 53.91
CA MET A 96 5.29 36.73 53.14
C MET A 96 5.01 36.54 51.65
N PRO A 97 5.14 37.59 50.80
CA PRO A 97 4.84 37.49 49.37
C PRO A 97 5.86 36.56 48.70
N GLY A 98 5.39 35.76 47.73
CA GLY A 98 6.25 34.84 46.93
C GLY A 98 6.61 33.52 47.62
N THR A 99 6.19 33.31 48.90
CA THR A 99 6.37 32.03 49.58
C THR A 99 5.02 31.32 49.70
N PRO A 100 4.84 30.10 49.19
CA PRO A 100 3.59 29.38 49.36
C PRO A 100 3.33 29.09 50.83
N ARG A 101 2.06 29.02 51.23
CA ARG A 101 1.67 28.67 52.59
C ARG A 101 2.27 27.33 52.98
N PRO A 102 3.11 27.26 54.01
CA PRO A 102 3.77 26.03 54.38
C PRO A 102 2.81 25.01 54.95
N VAL A 103 2.90 23.77 54.52
CA VAL A 103 2.27 22.65 55.19
C VAL A 103 2.96 22.47 56.54
N LEU A 104 2.20 22.52 57.63
CA LEU A 104 2.75 22.30 58.97
C LEU A 104 3.21 20.87 59.11
N PHE A 105 4.47 20.72 59.54
CA PHE A 105 5.14 19.45 59.71
C PHE A 105 5.68 19.32 61.14
N ARG A 106 5.48 18.15 61.76
CA ARG A 106 6.10 17.79 63.04
C ARG A 106 7.13 16.68 62.80
N THR A 107 8.26 16.78 63.47
CA THR A 107 9.24 15.72 63.45
C THR A 107 8.63 14.38 63.86
N GLY A 108 8.80 13.34 63.02
CA GLY A 108 8.19 12.02 63.23
C GLY A 108 6.84 11.81 62.52
N ASP A 109 6.24 12.85 61.88
CA ASP A 109 5.09 12.67 61.03
C ASP A 109 5.45 11.79 59.81
N LYS A 110 4.75 10.65 59.66
CA LYS A 110 4.84 9.84 58.43
C LYS A 110 3.78 10.36 57.46
N ARG A 111 4.23 11.09 56.43
CA ARG A 111 3.33 11.74 55.50
C ARG A 111 3.92 11.82 54.08
N THR A 112 3.09 11.49 53.10
CA THR A 112 3.39 11.78 51.69
C THR A 112 2.49 12.92 51.22
N LEU A 113 3.11 13.99 50.71
CA LEU A 113 2.40 15.12 50.14
C LEU A 113 2.22 14.90 48.63
N PRO A 114 0.98 14.89 48.10
CA PRO A 114 0.77 14.72 46.66
C PRO A 114 1.22 15.96 45.92
N LEU A 115 1.92 15.75 44.80
CA LEU A 115 2.34 16.78 43.88
C LEU A 115 1.79 16.48 42.50
N SER A 116 0.80 17.28 42.07
CA SER A 116 0.18 17.17 40.75
C SER A 116 0.51 18.42 39.94
N LEU A 117 1.23 18.24 38.85
CA LEU A 117 1.78 19.30 38.02
C LEU A 117 1.26 19.18 36.60
N ALA A 118 1.07 20.30 35.90
CA ALA A 118 0.68 20.33 34.51
C ALA A 118 1.52 21.37 33.75
N ALA A 119 2.08 20.99 32.62
CA ALA A 119 2.82 21.84 31.71
C ALA A 119 2.24 21.77 30.28
N PRO A 120 2.40 22.81 29.45
CA PRO A 120 1.96 22.76 28.05
C PRO A 120 2.70 21.66 27.27
N ASN A 121 1.97 20.96 26.37
CA ASN A 121 2.50 19.88 25.57
C ASN A 121 3.25 20.44 24.34
N VAL A 122 4.42 21.01 24.54
CA VAL A 122 5.31 21.52 23.48
C VAL A 122 6.53 20.63 23.31
N ALA A 123 7.20 20.71 22.15
CA ALA A 123 8.26 19.78 21.76
C ALA A 123 9.42 19.67 22.77
N TRP A 124 9.88 20.80 23.31
CA TRP A 124 10.99 20.77 24.26
C TRP A 124 10.60 20.21 25.63
N VAL A 125 9.33 20.41 26.06
CA VAL A 125 8.79 19.88 27.32
C VAL A 125 8.79 18.35 27.33
N LYS A 126 8.44 17.71 26.23
CA LYS A 126 8.51 16.23 26.12
C LYS A 126 9.91 15.68 26.35
N LYS A 127 10.93 16.44 25.93
CA LYS A 127 12.34 16.06 26.05
C LYS A 127 13.00 16.60 27.32
N ALA A 128 12.27 17.41 28.13
CA ALA A 128 12.82 18.07 29.31
C ALA A 128 13.21 17.09 30.42
N ARG A 129 14.22 17.46 31.18
CA ARG A 129 14.52 16.86 32.48
C ARG A 129 13.55 17.40 33.52
N PHE A 130 13.07 16.53 34.41
CA PHE A 130 12.27 16.94 35.55
C PHE A 130 13.14 16.99 36.80
N VAL A 131 13.29 18.18 37.33
CA VAL A 131 14.11 18.44 38.52
C VAL A 131 13.27 19.11 39.61
N VAL A 132 13.68 18.92 40.87
CA VAL A 132 13.11 19.62 41.99
C VAL A 132 14.22 20.31 42.73
N ASP A 133 14.16 21.65 42.82
CA ASP A 133 15.08 22.44 43.61
C ASP A 133 14.55 22.56 45.04
N GLU A 134 15.35 22.11 46.01
CA GLU A 134 15.11 22.29 47.44
C GLU A 134 15.88 23.47 47.96
N LYS A 135 15.18 24.27 48.78
CA LYS A 135 15.78 25.35 49.52
C LYS A 135 15.39 25.27 51.01
N VAL A 136 16.36 25.24 51.89
CA VAL A 136 16.17 25.17 53.31
C VAL A 136 16.47 26.53 53.93
N GLN A 137 15.58 27.11 54.72
CA GLN A 137 15.70 28.41 55.32
C GLN A 137 15.51 28.36 56.85
N GLY A 138 16.41 28.94 57.58
CA GLY A 138 16.41 29.08 59.04
C GLY A 138 15.63 30.28 59.58
N CYS A 139 15.79 30.61 60.87
CA CYS A 139 15.03 31.60 61.64
C CYS A 139 14.91 32.98 61.00
N SER A 140 15.95 33.55 60.50
CA SER A 140 16.04 34.92 59.97
C SER A 140 15.88 35.00 58.48
N GLY A 141 15.49 33.88 57.82
CA GLY A 141 15.44 33.80 56.38
C GLY A 141 16.77 33.47 55.71
N CYS A 142 17.84 33.24 56.51
CA CYS A 142 19.12 32.78 55.99
C CYS A 142 18.96 31.42 55.34
N GLU A 143 19.63 31.24 54.19
CA GLU A 143 19.71 29.94 53.50
C GLU A 143 20.62 29.02 54.31
N GLU A 144 20.08 27.86 54.73
CA GLU A 144 20.81 26.86 55.52
C GLU A 144 21.30 25.72 54.57
N GLY A 145 20.74 25.65 53.38
CA GLY A 145 21.14 24.70 52.38
C GLY A 145 20.24 24.70 51.13
N SER A 146 20.80 24.18 50.06
CA SER A 146 20.03 23.96 48.80
C SER A 146 20.51 22.69 48.10
N MET A 147 19.62 22.02 47.43
CA MET A 147 19.88 20.81 46.69
C MET A 147 18.97 20.71 45.44
N ARG A 148 19.46 20.03 44.42
CA ARG A 148 18.69 19.68 43.21
C ARG A 148 18.53 18.19 43.13
N TYR A 149 17.28 17.74 43.01
CA TYR A 149 16.94 16.35 42.73
C TYR A 149 16.63 16.20 41.25
N ASN A 150 17.34 15.31 40.55
CA ASN A 150 17.06 14.92 39.17
C ASN A 150 16.10 13.69 39.23
N LEU A 151 14.82 13.90 38.93
CA LEU A 151 13.83 12.84 39.06
C LEU A 151 13.56 12.09 37.77
N LEU A 152 13.66 12.78 36.63
CA LEU A 152 13.56 12.18 35.29
C LEU A 152 14.55 12.88 34.36
N ASP A 153 15.33 12.10 33.62
CA ASP A 153 16.24 12.63 32.60
C ASP A 153 15.50 13.05 31.32
N ARG A 154 14.29 12.48 31.11
CA ARG A 154 13.40 12.81 30.00
C ARG A 154 11.95 12.61 30.43
N LEU A 155 11.10 13.62 30.16
CA LEU A 155 9.71 13.62 30.64
C LEU A 155 8.84 12.58 29.93
N VAL A 156 8.97 12.47 28.60
CA VAL A 156 8.23 11.50 27.79
C VAL A 156 9.24 10.63 27.06
N LYS A 157 9.22 9.33 27.30
CA LYS A 157 10.01 8.36 26.55
C LYS A 157 9.53 8.37 25.09
N GLU A 158 10.40 8.62 24.13
CA GLU A 158 10.06 8.45 22.72
C GLU A 158 10.03 6.96 22.43
N GLU A 159 8.87 6.46 22.00
CA GLU A 159 8.75 5.10 21.51
C GLU A 159 9.57 4.94 20.23
N TYR A 160 10.50 4.02 20.19
CA TYR A 160 11.26 3.73 18.99
C TYR A 160 10.32 3.23 17.90
N ARG A 161 10.44 3.78 16.70
CA ARG A 161 9.68 3.36 15.53
C ARG A 161 10.60 2.63 14.56
N PRO A 162 10.52 1.31 14.50
CA PRO A 162 11.38 0.53 13.62
C PRO A 162 11.12 0.88 12.15
N LYS A 163 12.19 0.90 11.35
CA LYS A 163 12.15 1.13 9.90
C LYS A 163 12.36 -0.20 9.19
N PHE A 164 11.29 -0.73 8.64
CA PHE A 164 11.34 -2.01 7.97
C PHE A 164 11.70 -1.89 6.49
N THR A 165 12.49 -2.86 6.01
CA THR A 165 12.91 -3.02 4.62
C THR A 165 12.07 -4.11 3.96
N THR A 166 11.44 -3.79 2.83
CA THR A 166 10.65 -4.73 2.02
C THR A 166 11.51 -5.47 1.02
N ALA A 167 11.08 -6.67 0.64
CA ALA A 167 11.71 -7.49 -0.39
C ALA A 167 10.86 -7.45 -1.68
N TYR A 168 11.54 -7.56 -2.84
CA TYR A 168 10.92 -7.57 -4.16
C TYR A 168 11.29 -8.87 -4.87
N VAL A 169 10.39 -9.35 -5.73
CA VAL A 169 10.62 -10.53 -6.56
C VAL A 169 10.96 -10.07 -7.97
N MET A 170 12.11 -10.47 -8.48
CA MET A 170 12.50 -10.18 -9.86
C MET A 170 11.73 -11.10 -10.82
N PRO A 171 10.89 -10.55 -11.71
CA PRO A 171 10.21 -11.35 -12.74
C PRO A 171 11.22 -11.99 -13.69
N LYS A 172 10.90 -13.18 -14.17
CA LYS A 172 11.75 -13.86 -15.15
C LYS A 172 11.85 -13.05 -16.44
N PRO A 173 13.05 -12.95 -17.05
CA PRO A 173 13.19 -12.37 -18.38
C PRO A 173 12.32 -13.10 -19.41
N GLU A 174 11.72 -12.37 -20.32
CA GLU A 174 10.98 -12.90 -21.47
C GLU A 174 11.92 -12.92 -22.69
N PRO A 175 12.47 -14.10 -23.09
CA PRO A 175 13.50 -14.16 -24.13
C PRO A 175 13.00 -13.67 -25.48
N VAL A 176 11.74 -13.93 -25.80
CA VAL A 176 11.06 -13.46 -27.01
C VAL A 176 9.73 -12.84 -26.62
N LYS A 177 9.64 -11.53 -26.71
CA LYS A 177 8.41 -10.80 -26.40
C LYS A 177 7.44 -10.92 -27.58
N THR A 178 6.44 -11.78 -27.46
CA THR A 178 5.36 -11.90 -28.45
C THR A 178 4.15 -11.15 -27.99
N ARG A 179 3.57 -10.32 -28.86
CA ARG A 179 2.36 -9.55 -28.60
C ARG A 179 1.36 -9.77 -29.71
N SER A 180 0.09 -9.62 -29.40
CA SER A 180 -1.00 -9.75 -30.36
C SER A 180 -2.05 -8.70 -30.14
N ASP A 181 -2.38 -7.96 -31.19
CA ASP A 181 -3.45 -6.96 -31.18
C ASP A 181 -4.57 -7.40 -32.10
N CYS A 182 -5.79 -7.49 -31.57
CA CYS A 182 -6.98 -7.94 -32.30
C CYS A 182 -7.91 -6.76 -32.58
N PHE A 183 -8.37 -6.66 -33.81
CA PHE A 183 -9.20 -5.59 -34.31
C PHE A 183 -10.39 -6.14 -35.09
N VAL A 184 -11.43 -5.32 -35.27
CA VAL A 184 -12.63 -5.68 -36.02
C VAL A 184 -12.85 -4.68 -37.14
N ALA A 185 -12.96 -5.15 -38.36
CA ALA A 185 -13.38 -4.37 -39.52
C ALA A 185 -14.79 -4.75 -39.97
N ARG A 186 -15.64 -3.73 -40.23
CA ARG A 186 -17.03 -3.91 -40.65
C ARG A 186 -17.25 -3.30 -42.02
N PHE A 187 -16.72 -3.99 -43.04
CA PHE A 187 -16.93 -3.56 -44.43
C PHE A 187 -18.33 -3.85 -44.92
N ASN A 188 -18.88 -2.91 -45.68
CA ASN A 188 -20.10 -3.10 -46.45
C ASN A 188 -19.78 -3.82 -47.75
N PHE A 189 -20.56 -4.86 -48.06
CA PHE A 189 -20.48 -5.62 -49.33
C PHE A 189 -21.77 -5.56 -50.07
N LYS A 190 -21.71 -5.61 -51.40
CA LYS A 190 -22.91 -5.86 -52.21
C LYS A 190 -23.48 -7.27 -51.89
N VAL A 191 -24.76 -7.46 -52.08
CA VAL A 191 -25.44 -8.77 -51.83
C VAL A 191 -24.70 -9.88 -52.60
N ASN A 192 -24.36 -10.97 -51.88
CA ASN A 192 -23.61 -12.11 -52.42
C ASN A 192 -22.29 -11.77 -53.09
N ARG A 193 -21.66 -10.65 -52.69
CA ARG A 193 -20.37 -10.22 -53.19
C ARG A 193 -19.32 -10.12 -52.04
N TYR A 194 -18.07 -10.17 -52.42
CA TYR A 194 -16.93 -10.11 -51.51
C TYR A 194 -15.92 -9.02 -51.90
N GLU A 195 -16.15 -8.29 -53.00
CA GLU A 195 -15.26 -7.20 -53.41
C GLU A 195 -15.34 -6.04 -52.39
N LEU A 196 -14.19 -5.60 -51.93
CA LEU A 196 -14.03 -4.45 -51.06
C LEU A 196 -14.05 -3.17 -51.91
N LEU A 197 -15.22 -2.50 -51.94
CA LEU A 197 -15.40 -1.27 -52.69
C LEU A 197 -15.31 -0.04 -51.77
N PRO A 198 -14.32 0.87 -51.92
CA PRO A 198 -14.10 2.00 -51.01
C PRO A 198 -15.30 2.95 -50.90
N ASN A 199 -16.07 3.11 -51.97
CA ASN A 199 -17.19 4.03 -52.03
C ASN A 199 -18.55 3.39 -51.65
N LEU A 200 -18.55 2.16 -51.15
CA LEU A 200 -19.79 1.48 -50.73
C LEU A 200 -20.07 1.70 -49.24
N GLY A 201 -21.18 2.37 -48.92
CA GLY A 201 -21.54 2.63 -47.53
C GLY A 201 -20.45 3.38 -46.75
N ASN A 202 -20.10 2.85 -45.57
CA ASN A 202 -19.08 3.45 -44.69
C ASN A 202 -17.65 2.93 -44.95
N ASN A 203 -17.40 2.21 -46.04
CA ASN A 203 -16.12 1.55 -46.28
C ASN A 203 -14.92 2.50 -46.27
N ARG A 204 -15.07 3.75 -46.73
CA ARG A 204 -13.98 4.73 -46.71
C ARG A 204 -13.44 4.95 -45.30
N ASN A 205 -14.31 5.11 -44.32
CA ASN A 205 -13.93 5.28 -42.90
C ASN A 205 -13.34 3.98 -42.35
N GLU A 206 -13.87 2.84 -42.73
CA GLU A 206 -13.37 1.55 -42.28
C GLU A 206 -11.98 1.25 -42.82
N PHE A 207 -11.69 1.57 -44.08
CA PHE A 207 -10.34 1.52 -44.64
C PHE A 207 -9.39 2.46 -43.88
N ALA A 208 -9.81 3.71 -43.60
CA ALA A 208 -8.98 4.66 -42.86
C ALA A 208 -8.62 4.14 -41.46
N ARG A 209 -9.57 3.48 -40.76
CA ARG A 209 -9.29 2.82 -39.47
C ARG A 209 -8.28 1.68 -39.61
N VAL A 210 -8.48 0.78 -40.56
CA VAL A 210 -7.57 -0.33 -40.83
C VAL A 210 -6.17 0.20 -41.17
N ASP A 211 -6.09 1.24 -42.02
CA ASP A 211 -4.83 1.84 -42.42
C ASP A 211 -4.10 2.47 -41.26
N SER A 212 -4.82 3.17 -40.39
CA SER A 212 -4.23 3.75 -39.17
C SER A 212 -3.60 2.69 -38.29
N VAL A 213 -4.31 1.57 -38.04
CA VAL A 213 -3.81 0.43 -37.24
C VAL A 213 -2.62 -0.23 -37.92
N ALA A 214 -2.76 -0.59 -39.20
CA ALA A 214 -1.71 -1.29 -39.92
C ALA A 214 -0.43 -0.45 -40.02
N GLN A 215 -0.54 0.85 -40.27
CA GLN A 215 0.61 1.75 -40.31
C GLN A 215 1.26 1.91 -38.94
N ALA A 216 0.48 2.02 -37.85
CA ALA A 216 1.01 2.13 -36.50
C ALA A 216 1.86 0.91 -36.13
N ILE A 217 1.45 -0.30 -36.54
CA ILE A 217 2.18 -1.53 -36.28
C ILE A 217 3.37 -1.70 -37.25
N LEU A 218 3.12 -1.57 -38.55
CA LEU A 218 4.12 -1.87 -39.58
C LEU A 218 5.28 -0.86 -39.68
N ARG A 219 5.05 0.41 -39.24
CA ARG A 219 6.09 1.44 -39.18
C ARG A 219 6.83 1.49 -37.88
N ASN A 220 6.39 0.72 -36.87
CA ASN A 220 7.07 0.68 -35.59
C ASN A 220 8.35 -0.16 -35.69
N SER A 221 9.51 0.49 -35.63
CA SER A 221 10.82 -0.15 -35.70
C SER A 221 11.12 -1.11 -34.53
N ASP A 222 10.35 -1.02 -33.43
CA ASP A 222 10.53 -1.87 -32.26
C ASP A 222 9.87 -3.25 -32.42
N VAL A 223 9.03 -3.42 -33.48
CA VAL A 223 8.26 -4.64 -33.66
C VAL A 223 8.54 -5.30 -35.03
N GLN A 224 8.42 -6.63 -35.06
CA GLN A 224 8.48 -7.41 -36.29
C GLN A 224 7.23 -8.28 -36.40
N VAL A 225 6.36 -7.98 -37.39
CA VAL A 225 5.14 -8.77 -37.64
C VAL A 225 5.54 -10.19 -38.06
N LYS A 226 4.97 -11.18 -37.39
CA LYS A 226 5.19 -12.61 -37.62
C LYS A 226 4.01 -13.27 -38.30
N ASN A 227 2.80 -12.90 -37.90
CA ASN A 227 1.56 -13.47 -38.42
C ASN A 227 0.44 -12.42 -38.42
N VAL A 228 -0.44 -12.54 -39.41
CA VAL A 228 -1.70 -11.78 -39.49
C VAL A 228 -2.84 -12.79 -39.66
N THR A 229 -3.60 -13.01 -38.63
CA THR A 229 -4.79 -13.89 -38.70
C THR A 229 -6.01 -13.05 -39.11
N ILE A 230 -6.76 -13.55 -40.07
CA ILE A 230 -7.96 -12.88 -40.57
C ILE A 230 -9.13 -13.85 -40.55
N ASP A 231 -10.13 -13.52 -39.72
CA ASP A 231 -11.33 -14.30 -39.47
C ASP A 231 -12.56 -13.59 -40.04
N GLY A 232 -13.15 -14.19 -41.10
CA GLY A 232 -14.37 -13.67 -41.73
C GLY A 232 -15.63 -14.29 -41.16
N TYR A 233 -16.66 -13.46 -40.93
CA TYR A 233 -17.96 -13.87 -40.41
C TYR A 233 -19.09 -13.42 -41.34
N ALA A 234 -20.16 -14.20 -41.38
CA ALA A 234 -21.39 -13.86 -42.08
C ALA A 234 -22.56 -13.90 -41.09
N SER A 235 -23.63 -13.18 -41.40
CA SER A 235 -24.88 -13.27 -40.66
C SER A 235 -25.65 -14.54 -41.02
N PRO A 236 -26.48 -15.10 -40.09
CA PRO A 236 -27.18 -16.38 -40.33
C PRO A 236 -28.37 -16.30 -41.30
N GLU A 237 -28.28 -15.54 -42.38
CA GLU A 237 -29.38 -15.35 -43.35
C GLU A 237 -29.39 -16.43 -44.44
N GLY A 238 -28.25 -16.69 -45.03
CA GLY A 238 -28.05 -17.67 -46.09
C GLY A 238 -27.90 -19.11 -45.60
N THR A 239 -27.66 -20.06 -46.52
CA THR A 239 -27.26 -21.42 -46.13
C THR A 239 -25.88 -21.41 -45.50
N ASP A 240 -25.58 -22.40 -44.66
CA ASP A 240 -24.31 -22.50 -43.99
C ASP A 240 -23.15 -22.64 -44.98
N GLU A 241 -23.33 -23.43 -46.06
CA GLU A 241 -22.36 -23.59 -47.10
C GLU A 241 -22.04 -22.26 -47.84
N ALA A 242 -23.10 -21.51 -48.21
CA ALA A 242 -22.94 -20.23 -48.88
C ALA A 242 -22.28 -19.20 -47.94
N ASN A 243 -22.66 -19.18 -46.68
CA ASN A 243 -22.09 -18.28 -45.67
C ASN A 243 -20.62 -18.62 -45.38
N LEU A 244 -20.24 -19.91 -45.32
CA LEU A 244 -18.86 -20.35 -45.17
C LEU A 244 -18.02 -19.83 -46.31
N LYS A 245 -18.42 -20.08 -47.57
CA LYS A 245 -17.74 -19.61 -48.77
C LYS A 245 -17.65 -18.06 -48.82
N LEU A 246 -18.75 -17.39 -48.48
CA LEU A 246 -18.81 -15.94 -48.52
C LEU A 246 -17.89 -15.31 -47.46
N SER A 247 -17.87 -15.82 -46.24
CA SER A 247 -17.01 -15.35 -45.17
C SER A 247 -15.53 -15.58 -45.52
N GLN A 248 -15.18 -16.75 -46.08
CA GLN A 248 -13.84 -17.05 -46.57
C GLN A 248 -13.38 -16.06 -47.65
N ASN A 249 -14.23 -15.81 -48.65
CA ASN A 249 -13.90 -14.91 -49.75
C ASN A 249 -13.76 -13.47 -49.29
N ARG A 250 -14.57 -13.02 -48.31
CA ARG A 250 -14.46 -11.67 -47.71
C ARG A 250 -13.18 -11.52 -46.92
N ALA A 251 -12.81 -12.53 -46.12
CA ALA A 251 -11.52 -12.56 -45.43
C ALA A 251 -10.36 -12.50 -46.42
N GLN A 252 -10.42 -13.27 -47.52
CA GLN A 252 -9.38 -13.27 -48.57
C GLN A 252 -9.28 -11.91 -49.28
N ALA A 253 -10.40 -11.26 -49.59
CA ALA A 253 -10.41 -9.92 -50.19
C ALA A 253 -9.70 -8.89 -49.28
N PHE A 254 -9.84 -9.04 -47.94
CA PHE A 254 -9.14 -8.20 -47.00
C PHE A 254 -7.62 -8.49 -46.96
N VAL A 255 -7.21 -9.75 -47.01
CA VAL A 255 -5.80 -10.12 -47.20
C VAL A 255 -5.22 -9.46 -48.44
N ASP A 256 -5.93 -9.55 -49.59
CA ASP A 256 -5.46 -9.00 -50.86
C ASP A 256 -5.34 -7.46 -50.80
N TYR A 257 -6.21 -6.80 -50.03
CA TYR A 257 -6.08 -5.38 -49.73
C TYR A 257 -4.81 -5.07 -48.96
N LEU A 258 -4.59 -5.73 -47.79
CA LEU A 258 -3.42 -5.48 -46.95
C LEU A 258 -2.10 -5.80 -47.70
N ARG A 259 -2.08 -6.87 -48.50
CA ARG A 259 -0.91 -7.22 -49.32
C ARG A 259 -0.59 -6.15 -50.34
N ARG A 260 -1.58 -5.71 -51.09
CA ARG A 260 -1.38 -4.67 -52.12
C ARG A 260 -0.98 -3.34 -51.57
N THR A 261 -1.58 -2.95 -50.41
CA THR A 261 -1.34 -1.64 -49.81
C THR A 261 0.01 -1.58 -49.10
N TYR A 262 0.42 -2.66 -48.43
CA TYR A 262 1.59 -2.65 -47.55
C TYR A 262 2.75 -3.55 -48.01
N GLY A 263 2.63 -4.23 -49.15
CA GLY A 263 3.69 -5.11 -49.68
C GLY A 263 3.94 -6.37 -48.84
N LEU A 264 2.95 -6.82 -48.03
CA LEU A 264 3.13 -7.93 -47.11
C LEU A 264 3.19 -9.27 -47.83
N SER A 265 4.09 -10.17 -47.35
CA SER A 265 4.21 -11.53 -47.87
C SER A 265 2.95 -12.35 -47.58
N THR A 266 2.54 -13.20 -48.55
CA THR A 266 1.43 -14.15 -48.34
C THR A 266 1.68 -15.13 -47.19
N ARG A 267 2.94 -15.42 -46.89
CA ARG A 267 3.32 -16.42 -45.89
C ARG A 267 2.97 -16.05 -44.45
N ILE A 268 2.69 -14.76 -44.16
CA ILE A 268 2.35 -14.30 -42.80
C ILE A 268 0.84 -14.32 -42.54
N PHE A 269 0.00 -14.61 -43.54
CA PHE A 269 -1.44 -14.60 -43.41
C PHE A 269 -2.03 -15.98 -43.08
N ALA A 270 -2.84 -16.05 -42.03
CA ALA A 270 -3.74 -17.16 -41.77
C ALA A 270 -5.17 -16.66 -41.97
N VAL A 271 -5.98 -17.36 -42.81
CA VAL A 271 -7.28 -16.89 -43.27
C VAL A 271 -8.34 -17.93 -42.96
N HIS A 272 -9.37 -17.56 -42.24
CA HIS A 272 -10.45 -18.44 -41.87
C HIS A 272 -11.82 -17.81 -42.17
N GLY A 273 -12.71 -18.60 -42.78
CA GLY A 273 -14.12 -18.28 -42.92
C GLY A 273 -14.89 -19.06 -41.88
N HIS A 274 -15.65 -18.39 -41.01
CA HIS A 274 -16.42 -19.02 -39.98
C HIS A 274 -17.91 -19.23 -40.34
N GLY A 275 -18.32 -18.73 -41.51
CA GLY A 275 -19.72 -18.86 -41.95
C GLY A 275 -20.66 -18.02 -41.08
N SER A 276 -21.81 -18.62 -40.77
CA SER A 276 -22.87 -17.98 -39.95
C SER A 276 -22.43 -17.79 -38.50
N ASP A 277 -22.36 -16.55 -38.00
CA ASP A 277 -21.98 -16.22 -36.63
C ASP A 277 -23.13 -16.37 -35.61
N TRP A 278 -23.44 -17.60 -35.29
CA TRP A 278 -24.50 -17.94 -34.31
C TRP A 278 -24.09 -17.56 -32.88
N GLU A 279 -22.84 -17.69 -32.54
CA GLU A 279 -22.32 -17.33 -31.24
C GLU A 279 -22.39 -15.81 -31.01
N GLY A 280 -21.98 -15.03 -32.03
CA GLY A 280 -22.09 -13.58 -32.00
C GLY A 280 -23.56 -13.12 -31.90
N LEU A 281 -24.48 -13.80 -32.61
CA LEU A 281 -25.90 -13.54 -32.50
C LEU A 281 -26.42 -13.80 -31.07
N LEU A 282 -26.06 -14.94 -30.48
CA LEU A 282 -26.46 -15.28 -29.11
C LEU A 282 -25.95 -14.24 -28.12
N LYS A 283 -24.64 -13.87 -28.17
CA LYS A 283 -24.04 -12.87 -27.30
C LYS A 283 -24.68 -11.49 -27.46
N SER A 284 -25.03 -11.12 -28.69
CA SER A 284 -25.64 -9.82 -29.00
C SER A 284 -27.10 -9.78 -28.50
N ALA A 285 -27.89 -10.79 -28.81
CA ALA A 285 -29.29 -10.86 -28.37
C ALA A 285 -29.41 -10.93 -26.83
N ALA A 286 -28.53 -11.67 -26.13
CA ALA A 286 -28.58 -11.80 -24.67
C ALA A 286 -28.34 -10.48 -23.93
N ARG A 287 -27.74 -9.48 -24.58
CA ARG A 287 -27.47 -8.16 -24.01
C ARG A 287 -28.56 -7.12 -24.29
N ASP A 288 -29.51 -7.45 -25.17
CA ASP A 288 -30.54 -6.53 -25.59
C ASP A 288 -31.89 -6.94 -25.03
N GLN A 289 -32.39 -6.20 -24.04
CA GLN A 289 -33.69 -6.42 -23.42
C GLN A 289 -34.86 -6.01 -24.30
N GLN A 290 -34.63 -5.38 -25.45
CA GLN A 290 -35.67 -4.94 -26.40
C GLN A 290 -36.01 -6.04 -27.41
N VAL A 291 -35.22 -7.13 -27.44
CA VAL A 291 -35.55 -8.28 -28.32
C VAL A 291 -36.93 -8.84 -27.95
N PRO A 292 -37.91 -8.82 -28.89
CA PRO A 292 -39.21 -9.41 -28.64
C PRO A 292 -39.09 -10.89 -28.30
N ASN A 293 -39.76 -11.35 -27.25
CA ASN A 293 -39.67 -12.73 -26.74
C ASN A 293 -38.22 -13.22 -26.56
N LEU A 294 -37.43 -12.43 -25.87
CA LEU A 294 -35.99 -12.72 -25.66
C LEU A 294 -35.75 -14.14 -25.13
N SER A 295 -36.59 -14.60 -24.19
CA SER A 295 -36.45 -15.95 -23.62
C SER A 295 -36.63 -17.05 -24.69
N GLY A 296 -37.62 -16.90 -25.55
CA GLY A 296 -37.87 -17.83 -26.69
C GLY A 296 -36.72 -17.80 -27.70
N VAL A 297 -36.20 -16.59 -28.00
CA VAL A 297 -35.04 -16.42 -28.89
C VAL A 297 -33.79 -17.11 -28.30
N LEU A 298 -33.46 -16.86 -27.03
CA LEU A 298 -32.32 -17.48 -26.38
C LEU A 298 -32.44 -19.01 -26.27
N ALA A 299 -33.64 -19.53 -26.02
CA ALA A 299 -33.89 -20.96 -26.01
C ALA A 299 -33.61 -21.60 -27.39
N ILE A 300 -34.02 -20.96 -28.48
CA ILE A 300 -33.73 -21.44 -29.84
C ILE A 300 -32.24 -21.34 -30.17
N LEU A 301 -31.57 -20.23 -29.81
CA LEU A 301 -30.16 -20.03 -30.09
C LEU A 301 -29.26 -21.00 -29.32
N ASN A 302 -29.64 -21.42 -28.12
CA ASN A 302 -28.92 -22.40 -27.29
C ASN A 302 -29.32 -23.87 -27.63
N GLN A 303 -30.31 -24.10 -28.50
CA GLN A 303 -30.76 -25.43 -28.81
C GLN A 303 -29.71 -26.21 -29.62
N SER A 304 -29.52 -27.46 -29.26
CA SER A 304 -28.68 -28.39 -30.04
C SER A 304 -29.44 -28.75 -31.34
N GLY A 305 -28.73 -28.75 -32.47
CA GLY A 305 -29.33 -29.09 -33.76
C GLY A 305 -28.69 -28.36 -34.94
N SER A 306 -29.22 -28.59 -36.14
CA SER A 306 -28.72 -27.90 -37.33
C SER A 306 -29.11 -26.43 -37.35
N ASN A 307 -28.28 -25.61 -37.97
CA ASN A 307 -28.54 -24.19 -38.13
C ASN A 307 -29.83 -23.91 -38.93
N GLU A 308 -30.19 -24.77 -39.86
CA GLU A 308 -31.45 -24.64 -40.62
C GLU A 308 -32.68 -24.80 -39.72
N VAL A 309 -32.62 -25.72 -38.75
CA VAL A 309 -33.68 -25.88 -37.74
C VAL A 309 -33.80 -24.63 -36.87
N ARG A 310 -32.68 -24.07 -36.41
CA ARG A 310 -32.67 -22.80 -35.65
C ARG A 310 -33.29 -21.65 -36.45
N LYS A 311 -32.90 -21.49 -37.72
CA LYS A 311 -33.47 -20.46 -38.62
C LYS A 311 -34.95 -20.61 -38.77
N ALA A 312 -35.41 -21.86 -39.04
CA ALA A 312 -36.85 -22.14 -39.18
C ALA A 312 -37.62 -21.85 -37.87
N ALA A 313 -37.04 -22.19 -36.73
CA ALA A 313 -37.66 -21.92 -35.43
C ALA A 313 -37.74 -20.41 -35.15
N LEU A 314 -36.68 -19.64 -35.39
CA LEU A 314 -36.70 -18.18 -35.24
C LEU A 314 -37.74 -17.50 -36.14
N ARG A 315 -37.88 -17.95 -37.38
CA ARG A 315 -38.89 -17.43 -38.33
C ARG A 315 -40.33 -17.74 -37.92
N LYS A 316 -40.56 -18.82 -37.18
CA LYS A 316 -41.88 -19.22 -36.70
C LYS A 316 -42.22 -18.61 -35.33
N LEU A 317 -41.25 -18.27 -34.52
CA LEU A 317 -41.47 -17.69 -33.19
C LEU A 317 -42.28 -16.40 -33.30
N ASP A 318 -43.42 -16.35 -32.61
CA ASP A 318 -44.33 -15.20 -32.56
C ASP A 318 -44.58 -14.57 -33.95
N ALA A 319 -44.95 -15.42 -34.93
CA ALA A 319 -45.21 -15.04 -36.33
C ALA A 319 -44.01 -14.28 -36.98
N GLY A 320 -42.79 -14.49 -36.50
CA GLY A 320 -41.55 -13.90 -37.07
C GLY A 320 -41.19 -12.51 -36.55
N VAL A 321 -41.92 -11.97 -35.58
CA VAL A 321 -41.60 -10.63 -35.00
C VAL A 321 -40.23 -10.58 -34.40
N PRO A 322 -39.77 -11.55 -33.55
CA PRO A 322 -38.41 -11.55 -33.04
C PRO A 322 -37.35 -11.69 -34.16
N TYR A 323 -37.63 -12.52 -35.18
CA TYR A 323 -36.72 -12.70 -36.31
C TYR A 323 -36.52 -11.40 -37.11
N ALA A 324 -37.59 -10.65 -37.36
CA ALA A 324 -37.52 -9.36 -38.05
C ALA A 324 -36.67 -8.36 -37.26
N TYR A 325 -36.87 -8.31 -35.95
CA TYR A 325 -36.06 -7.47 -35.06
C TYR A 325 -34.58 -7.85 -35.09
N LEU A 326 -34.24 -9.14 -34.98
CA LEU A 326 -32.85 -9.61 -35.08
C LEU A 326 -32.24 -9.29 -36.44
N LEU A 327 -32.98 -9.42 -37.52
CA LEU A 327 -32.56 -9.16 -38.90
C LEU A 327 -32.11 -7.68 -39.06
N GLU A 328 -32.87 -6.76 -38.49
CA GLU A 328 -32.64 -5.34 -38.57
C GLU A 328 -31.51 -4.87 -37.64
N ASN A 329 -31.51 -5.34 -36.39
CA ASN A 329 -30.67 -4.77 -35.32
C ASN A 329 -29.42 -5.61 -35.01
N HIS A 330 -29.45 -6.92 -35.13
CA HIS A 330 -28.40 -7.82 -34.71
C HIS A 330 -27.57 -8.44 -35.85
N TYR A 331 -28.21 -8.70 -37.01
CA TYR A 331 -27.51 -9.35 -38.11
C TYR A 331 -26.47 -8.48 -38.82
N PRO A 332 -26.69 -7.18 -39.04
CA PRO A 332 -25.69 -6.34 -39.71
C PRO A 332 -24.32 -6.29 -39.01
N PRO A 333 -24.23 -6.19 -37.68
CA PRO A 333 -22.95 -6.21 -36.97
C PRO A 333 -22.18 -7.53 -37.05
N LEU A 334 -22.88 -8.67 -37.33
CA LEU A 334 -22.26 -9.99 -37.48
C LEU A 334 -21.47 -10.14 -38.79
N ARG A 335 -21.75 -9.30 -39.78
CA ARG A 335 -21.01 -9.25 -41.05
C ARG A 335 -19.73 -8.47 -40.83
N ARG A 336 -18.70 -9.13 -40.28
CA ARG A 336 -17.43 -8.51 -39.92
C ARG A 336 -16.24 -9.36 -40.33
N THR A 337 -15.10 -8.72 -40.34
CA THR A 337 -13.80 -9.35 -40.43
C THR A 337 -13.01 -8.98 -39.18
N GLU A 338 -12.59 -9.97 -38.41
CA GLU A 338 -11.65 -9.79 -37.32
C GLU A 338 -10.25 -9.99 -37.86
N TYR A 339 -9.31 -9.18 -37.41
CA TYR A 339 -7.91 -9.33 -37.83
C TYR A 339 -6.99 -9.10 -36.65
N GLN A 340 -5.97 -9.96 -36.56
CA GLN A 340 -5.03 -9.96 -35.46
C GLN A 340 -3.60 -9.91 -36.03
N PHE A 341 -2.86 -8.89 -35.60
CA PHE A 341 -1.44 -8.82 -35.80
C PHE A 341 -0.72 -9.51 -34.65
N THR A 342 0.08 -10.54 -34.96
CA THR A 342 1.02 -11.13 -34.00
C THR A 342 2.43 -10.72 -34.40
N TYR A 343 3.15 -10.13 -33.45
CA TYR A 343 4.48 -9.59 -33.68
C TYR A 343 5.42 -9.87 -32.50
N THR A 344 6.71 -9.92 -32.81
CA THR A 344 7.74 -9.91 -31.76
C THR A 344 8.25 -8.51 -31.54
N VAL A 345 8.56 -8.22 -30.27
CA VAL A 345 9.13 -6.94 -29.84
C VAL A 345 10.59 -7.16 -29.48
N ARG A 346 11.48 -6.26 -29.93
CA ARG A 346 12.90 -6.32 -29.54
C ARG A 346 13.08 -6.09 -28.04
N ALA A 347 14.21 -6.51 -27.50
CA ALA A 347 14.59 -6.12 -26.15
C ALA A 347 14.90 -4.61 -26.08
N PHE A 348 14.57 -4.00 -24.93
CA PHE A 348 14.89 -2.61 -24.65
C PHE A 348 16.01 -2.53 -23.60
N ASN A 349 16.91 -1.57 -23.76
CA ASN A 349 17.80 -1.20 -22.69
C ASN A 349 17.03 -0.39 -21.62
N LEU A 350 17.65 -0.13 -20.47
CA LEU A 350 16.99 0.55 -19.36
C LEU A 350 16.46 1.96 -19.74
N GLN A 351 17.26 2.74 -20.48
CA GLN A 351 16.87 4.08 -20.87
C GLN A 351 15.67 4.07 -21.82
N GLU A 352 15.66 3.18 -22.81
CA GLU A 352 14.52 2.98 -23.69
C GLU A 352 13.28 2.49 -22.93
N ALA A 353 13.47 1.59 -21.95
CA ALA A 353 12.37 1.09 -21.12
C ALA A 353 11.73 2.19 -20.27
N ILE A 354 12.53 3.11 -19.73
CA ILE A 354 12.04 4.30 -18.99
C ILE A 354 11.17 5.18 -19.90
N GLU A 355 11.53 5.37 -21.15
CA GLU A 355 10.69 6.13 -22.10
C GLU A 355 9.43 5.35 -22.51
N ARG A 356 9.57 4.05 -22.78
CA ARG A 356 8.47 3.21 -23.26
C ARG A 356 7.41 2.94 -22.19
N ILE A 357 7.76 2.93 -20.90
CA ILE A 357 6.79 2.71 -19.83
C ILE A 357 5.71 3.79 -19.79
N HIS A 358 6.04 5.00 -20.25
CA HIS A 358 5.11 6.13 -20.32
C HIS A 358 4.40 6.23 -21.68
N THR A 359 5.04 5.83 -22.78
CA THR A 359 4.52 6.03 -24.14
C THR A 359 3.82 4.80 -24.68
N ASN A 360 4.37 3.62 -24.48
CA ASN A 360 3.82 2.35 -24.95
C ASN A 360 4.22 1.16 -24.05
N PRO A 361 3.69 1.11 -22.81
CA PRO A 361 4.08 0.07 -21.84
C PRO A 361 3.79 -1.36 -22.29
N GLY A 362 2.82 -1.58 -23.20
CA GLY A 362 2.50 -2.91 -23.71
C GLY A 362 3.64 -3.59 -24.47
N LEU A 363 4.64 -2.84 -24.93
CA LEU A 363 5.83 -3.38 -25.60
C LEU A 363 6.89 -3.90 -24.61
N LEU A 364 6.83 -3.47 -23.33
CA LEU A 364 7.77 -3.94 -22.32
C LEU A 364 7.38 -5.31 -21.78
N SER A 365 8.38 -6.11 -21.40
CA SER A 365 8.17 -7.29 -20.57
C SER A 365 7.98 -6.89 -19.10
N LEU A 366 7.42 -7.78 -18.28
CA LEU A 366 7.30 -7.55 -16.84
C LEU A 366 8.67 -7.35 -16.19
N ASN A 367 9.69 -8.08 -16.64
CA ASN A 367 11.06 -7.92 -16.16
C ASN A 367 11.63 -6.54 -16.50
N GLU A 368 11.45 -6.05 -17.74
CA GLU A 368 11.89 -4.69 -18.12
C GLU A 368 11.19 -3.61 -17.30
N MET A 369 9.88 -3.74 -17.01
CA MET A 369 9.15 -2.81 -16.14
C MET A 369 9.66 -2.86 -14.70
N TYR A 370 10.02 -4.04 -14.21
CA TYR A 370 10.63 -4.20 -12.90
C TYR A 370 11.99 -3.50 -12.81
N LEU A 371 12.84 -3.67 -13.84
CA LEU A 371 14.14 -2.99 -13.89
C LEU A 371 14.00 -1.46 -13.94
N VAL A 372 12.97 -0.95 -14.63
CA VAL A 372 12.62 0.49 -14.56
C VAL A 372 12.24 0.88 -13.14
N ALA A 373 11.42 0.09 -12.46
CA ALA A 373 11.04 0.37 -11.08
C ALA A 373 12.25 0.33 -10.14
N GLU A 374 13.15 -0.65 -10.31
CA GLU A 374 14.34 -0.81 -9.49
C GLU A 374 15.36 0.34 -9.66
N HIS A 375 15.37 0.98 -10.83
CA HIS A 375 16.21 2.16 -11.08
C HIS A 375 15.89 3.33 -10.14
N PHE A 376 14.65 3.44 -9.67
CA PHE A 376 14.21 4.51 -8.77
C PHE A 376 14.27 4.08 -7.29
N PRO A 377 14.50 5.01 -6.36
CA PRO A 377 14.54 4.70 -4.93
C PRO A 377 13.26 4.02 -4.43
N ALA A 378 13.40 3.12 -3.46
CA ALA A 378 12.25 2.50 -2.81
C ALA A 378 11.34 3.57 -2.19
N GLY A 379 10.02 3.46 -2.45
CA GLY A 379 9.03 4.41 -1.97
C GLY A 379 8.90 5.69 -2.79
N SER A 380 9.71 5.89 -3.86
CA SER A 380 9.52 7.04 -4.76
C SER A 380 8.25 6.92 -5.60
N VAL A 381 7.76 8.07 -6.08
CA VAL A 381 6.57 8.15 -6.94
C VAL A 381 6.83 7.46 -8.28
N GLU A 382 8.03 7.62 -8.83
CA GLU A 382 8.45 7.01 -10.10
C GLU A 382 8.44 5.48 -9.99
N ARG A 383 8.99 4.92 -8.92
CA ARG A 383 8.96 3.48 -8.64
C ARG A 383 7.53 2.96 -8.51
N MET A 384 6.67 3.68 -7.79
CA MET A 384 5.26 3.32 -7.64
C MET A 384 4.54 3.30 -8.98
N ASN A 385 4.71 4.35 -9.80
CA ASN A 385 4.10 4.45 -11.13
C ASN A 385 4.54 3.31 -12.05
N ALA A 386 5.81 2.93 -12.03
CA ALA A 386 6.33 1.82 -12.82
C ALA A 386 5.70 0.48 -12.39
N LEU A 387 5.63 0.20 -11.08
CA LEU A 387 5.03 -1.04 -10.55
C LEU A 387 3.51 -1.10 -10.77
N GLU A 388 2.79 0.02 -10.63
CA GLU A 388 1.35 0.08 -10.92
C GLU A 388 1.08 -0.10 -12.42
N THR A 389 1.94 0.44 -13.29
CA THR A 389 1.87 0.20 -14.73
C THR A 389 2.11 -1.27 -15.04
N ALA A 390 3.11 -1.90 -14.41
CA ALA A 390 3.37 -3.33 -14.54
C ALA A 390 2.15 -4.17 -14.11
N GLN A 391 1.51 -3.84 -12.99
CA GLN A 391 0.32 -4.52 -12.52
C GLN A 391 -0.88 -4.35 -13.47
N ARG A 392 -1.03 -3.18 -14.08
CA ARG A 392 -2.10 -2.90 -15.06
C ARG A 392 -1.90 -3.66 -16.36
N ILE A 393 -0.66 -3.78 -16.85
CA ILE A 393 -0.33 -4.48 -18.10
C ILE A 393 -0.30 -6.00 -17.88
N TYR A 394 0.17 -6.45 -16.71
CA TYR A 394 0.30 -7.86 -16.35
C TYR A 394 -0.55 -8.21 -15.10
N PRO A 395 -1.89 -8.07 -15.17
CA PRO A 395 -2.75 -8.24 -13.99
C PRO A 395 -2.77 -9.68 -13.45
N ASN A 396 -2.46 -10.66 -14.30
CA ASN A 396 -2.42 -12.08 -13.95
C ASN A 396 -1.05 -12.56 -13.47
N ALA A 397 -0.02 -11.72 -13.52
CA ALA A 397 1.30 -12.05 -13.01
C ALA A 397 1.35 -11.78 -11.51
N PRO A 398 1.53 -12.81 -10.65
CA PRO A 398 1.53 -12.61 -9.20
C PRO A 398 2.68 -11.72 -8.73
N GLU A 399 3.83 -11.73 -9.43
CA GLU A 399 5.00 -10.89 -9.14
C GLU A 399 4.67 -9.39 -9.28
N SER A 400 3.85 -9.02 -10.26
CA SER A 400 3.47 -7.62 -10.47
C SER A 400 2.69 -7.07 -9.28
N ARG A 401 1.73 -7.84 -8.77
CA ARG A 401 0.95 -7.50 -7.57
C ARG A 401 1.82 -7.51 -6.31
N PHE A 402 2.70 -8.53 -6.18
CA PHE A 402 3.59 -8.66 -5.03
C PHE A 402 4.52 -7.44 -4.90
N ASN A 403 5.16 -7.02 -5.99
CA ASN A 403 6.10 -5.91 -5.99
C ASN A 403 5.40 -4.55 -5.75
N THR A 404 4.21 -4.35 -6.31
CA THR A 404 3.39 -3.16 -6.00
C THR A 404 3.06 -3.09 -4.52
N LEU A 405 2.70 -4.22 -3.92
CA LEU A 405 2.42 -4.33 -2.50
C LEU A 405 3.66 -4.06 -1.64
N ALA A 406 4.81 -4.66 -2.00
CA ALA A 406 6.08 -4.42 -1.32
C ALA A 406 6.41 -2.93 -1.26
N ASN A 407 6.18 -2.20 -2.36
CA ASN A 407 6.44 -0.76 -2.41
C ASN A 407 5.45 0.05 -1.53
N ARG A 408 4.18 -0.36 -1.43
CA ARG A 408 3.21 0.25 -0.51
C ARG A 408 3.61 0.05 0.95
N LEU A 409 4.04 -1.16 1.31
CA LEU A 409 4.55 -1.45 2.65
C LEU A 409 5.80 -0.64 2.98
N ALA A 410 6.71 -0.41 2.00
CA ALA A 410 7.92 0.40 2.19
C ALA A 410 7.61 1.86 2.59
N VAL A 411 6.47 2.39 2.18
CA VAL A 411 5.99 3.74 2.58
C VAL A 411 4.98 3.72 3.73
N GLY A 412 4.81 2.56 4.40
CA GLY A 412 3.92 2.41 5.56
C GLY A 412 2.43 2.37 5.21
N GLN A 413 2.07 2.15 3.94
CA GLN A 413 0.67 2.00 3.52
C GLN A 413 0.19 0.58 3.79
N LEU A 414 -0.83 0.45 4.64
CA LEU A 414 -1.48 -0.81 5.00
C LEU A 414 -2.85 -0.91 4.34
N GLY A 415 -3.19 -2.11 3.86
CA GLY A 415 -4.49 -2.50 3.34
C GLY A 415 -4.83 -3.95 3.75
N ASN A 416 -5.69 -4.62 2.99
CA ASN A 416 -6.14 -6.00 3.25
C ASN A 416 -5.26 -7.04 2.52
N GLU A 417 -3.95 -6.84 2.55
CA GLU A 417 -3.00 -7.63 1.76
C GLU A 417 -2.58 -8.94 2.43
N GLU A 418 -2.92 -9.15 3.70
CA GLU A 418 -2.47 -10.33 4.46
C GLU A 418 -2.82 -11.65 3.75
N SER A 419 -4.05 -11.79 3.26
CA SER A 419 -4.52 -13.00 2.58
C SER A 419 -3.72 -13.28 1.30
N PHE A 420 -3.41 -12.23 0.52
CA PHE A 420 -2.60 -12.37 -0.67
C PHE A 420 -1.15 -12.75 -0.34
N LEU A 421 -0.52 -12.06 0.63
CA LEU A 421 0.85 -12.40 1.06
C LEU A 421 0.94 -13.84 1.57
N ARG A 422 -0.04 -14.31 2.35
CA ARG A 422 -0.09 -15.69 2.83
C ARG A 422 -0.26 -16.71 1.70
N SER A 423 -1.04 -16.39 0.67
CA SER A 423 -1.27 -17.27 -0.48
C SER A 423 -0.18 -17.20 -1.55
N TYR A 424 0.73 -16.24 -1.47
CA TYR A 424 1.82 -16.10 -2.43
C TYR A 424 2.78 -17.31 -2.35
N THR A 425 3.49 -17.58 -3.44
CA THR A 425 4.48 -18.65 -3.51
C THR A 425 5.45 -18.58 -2.34
N ASP A 426 5.75 -19.70 -1.71
CA ASP A 426 6.61 -19.75 -0.54
C ASP A 426 8.05 -19.33 -0.91
N GLY A 427 8.63 -18.45 -0.11
CA GLY A 427 9.94 -17.87 -0.34
C GLY A 427 10.29 -16.83 0.72
N ALA A 428 11.55 -16.48 0.79
CA ALA A 428 12.07 -15.54 1.79
C ALA A 428 11.44 -14.15 1.67
N GLU A 429 11.17 -13.71 0.44
CA GLU A 429 10.55 -12.40 0.13
C GLU A 429 9.13 -12.32 0.70
N LYS A 430 8.35 -13.40 0.55
CA LYS A 430 7.00 -13.52 1.13
C LYS A 430 7.03 -13.32 2.63
N TRP A 431 7.87 -14.10 3.31
CA TRP A 431 7.96 -14.08 4.76
C TRP A 431 8.48 -12.75 5.28
N ASN A 432 9.47 -12.16 4.60
CA ASN A 432 9.94 -10.81 4.92
C ASN A 432 8.80 -9.78 4.83
N ASN A 433 8.05 -9.74 3.72
CA ASN A 433 7.01 -8.73 3.52
C ASN A 433 5.80 -8.95 4.44
N LEU A 434 5.49 -10.21 4.79
CA LEU A 434 4.49 -10.52 5.80
C LEU A 434 4.93 -10.03 7.19
N GLY A 435 6.22 -10.18 7.52
CA GLY A 435 6.82 -9.62 8.73
C GLY A 435 6.74 -8.09 8.78
N VAL A 436 7.05 -7.41 7.66
CA VAL A 436 6.88 -5.95 7.53
C VAL A 436 5.42 -5.55 7.74
N TYR A 437 4.46 -6.26 7.15
CA TYR A 437 3.04 -6.03 7.35
C TYR A 437 2.62 -6.08 8.82
N TYR A 438 3.06 -7.11 9.56
CA TYR A 438 2.78 -7.21 11.00
C TYR A 438 3.54 -6.14 11.80
N GLY A 439 4.78 -5.85 11.46
CA GLY A 439 5.58 -4.82 12.10
C GLY A 439 4.95 -3.43 12.01
N LEU A 440 4.41 -3.08 10.83
CA LEU A 440 3.65 -1.83 10.63
C LEU A 440 2.35 -1.79 11.44
N LYS A 441 1.76 -2.95 11.75
CA LYS A 441 0.63 -3.09 12.66
C LYS A 441 1.02 -3.10 14.14
N LYS A 442 2.31 -2.98 14.45
CA LYS A 442 2.89 -3.11 15.80
C LYS A 442 2.71 -4.50 16.43
N ASP A 443 2.43 -5.51 15.63
CA ASP A 443 2.44 -6.92 16.06
C ASP A 443 3.84 -7.49 15.89
N TYR A 444 4.72 -7.10 16.81
CA TYR A 444 6.14 -7.42 16.72
C TYR A 444 6.43 -8.91 16.94
N VAL A 445 5.56 -9.62 17.63
CA VAL A 445 5.69 -11.07 17.83
C VAL A 445 5.56 -11.81 16.50
N ARG A 446 4.45 -11.60 15.79
CA ARG A 446 4.25 -12.20 14.45
C ARG A 446 5.22 -11.67 13.42
N ALA A 447 5.64 -10.40 13.52
CA ALA A 447 6.66 -9.85 12.66
C ALA A 447 7.98 -10.60 12.78
N LYS A 448 8.43 -10.86 14.02
CA LYS A 448 9.65 -11.62 14.31
C LYS A 448 9.60 -13.03 13.76
N GLU A 449 8.53 -13.77 14.04
CA GLU A 449 8.31 -15.11 13.49
C GLU A 449 8.43 -15.15 11.95
N CYS A 450 7.82 -14.19 11.29
CA CYS A 450 7.88 -14.07 9.82
C CYS A 450 9.30 -13.76 9.33
N PHE A 451 10.02 -12.85 9.98
CA PHE A 451 11.41 -12.54 9.60
C PHE A 451 12.35 -13.74 9.84
N GLU A 452 12.13 -14.51 10.90
CA GLU A 452 12.87 -15.76 11.15
C GLU A 452 12.59 -16.81 10.05
N LEU A 453 11.34 -16.94 9.59
CA LEU A 453 10.97 -17.82 8.46
C LEU A 453 11.59 -17.35 7.13
N ALA A 454 11.86 -16.06 6.96
CA ALA A 454 12.59 -15.54 5.81
C ALA A 454 14.10 -15.87 5.85
N GLY A 455 14.60 -16.38 6.98
CA GLY A 455 15.96 -16.87 7.14
C GLY A 455 17.02 -15.79 6.91
N ASN A 456 18.04 -16.11 6.10
CA ASN A 456 19.17 -15.23 5.84
C ASN A 456 18.90 -14.18 4.75
N HIS A 457 17.65 -13.91 4.41
CA HIS A 457 17.33 -12.86 3.44
C HIS A 457 17.81 -11.49 3.98
N PRO A 458 18.55 -10.68 3.20
CA PRO A 458 19.18 -9.46 3.69
C PRO A 458 18.20 -8.48 4.36
N ALA A 459 17.03 -8.30 3.78
CA ALA A 459 15.98 -7.44 4.35
C ALA A 459 15.47 -7.99 5.71
N ALA A 460 15.29 -9.31 5.82
CA ALA A 460 14.81 -9.92 7.06
C ALA A 460 15.81 -9.79 8.21
N VAL A 461 17.10 -9.97 7.90
CA VAL A 461 18.19 -9.76 8.89
C VAL A 461 18.20 -8.31 9.40
N GLN A 462 18.04 -7.33 8.50
CA GLN A 462 17.92 -5.92 8.88
C GLN A 462 16.68 -5.66 9.74
N ASN A 463 15.55 -6.26 9.38
CA ASN A 463 14.28 -6.09 10.08
C ASN A 463 14.31 -6.71 11.49
N LEU A 464 14.96 -7.85 11.67
CA LEU A 464 15.21 -8.43 13.00
C LEU A 464 16.06 -7.52 13.87
N ALA A 465 17.10 -6.89 13.29
CA ALA A 465 17.91 -5.91 14.02
C ALA A 465 17.12 -4.65 14.40
N GLU A 466 16.15 -4.23 13.58
CA GLU A 466 15.23 -3.14 13.92
C GLU A 466 14.28 -3.51 15.07
N LEU A 467 13.76 -4.74 15.08
CA LEU A 467 12.91 -5.23 16.18
C LEU A 467 13.68 -5.36 17.51
N ALA A 468 14.95 -5.79 17.47
CA ALA A 468 15.76 -5.88 18.66
C ALA A 468 15.96 -4.52 19.36
N LYS A 469 15.93 -3.41 18.61
CA LYS A 469 15.97 -2.05 19.19
C LYS A 469 14.66 -1.70 19.93
N VAL A 470 13.51 -2.21 19.45
CA VAL A 470 12.21 -2.05 20.15
C VAL A 470 12.27 -2.79 21.49
N GLU A 471 12.71 -4.06 21.46
CA GLU A 471 12.81 -4.91 22.66
C GLU A 471 13.79 -4.32 23.71
N ALA A 472 14.83 -3.61 23.28
CA ALA A 472 15.81 -2.98 24.18
C ALA A 472 15.28 -1.71 24.86
N GLU A 473 14.20 -1.11 24.37
CA GLU A 473 13.59 0.10 24.94
C GLU A 473 12.40 -0.19 25.87
N GLU A 474 11.84 -1.41 25.83
CA GLU A 474 10.82 -1.89 26.78
C GLU A 474 11.44 -2.25 28.13
#